data_3a54fb3364643790e14c6bfe21189645
#
_entry.id   3a54fb3364643790e14c6bfe21189645
#
_cell.length_a   1.000
_cell.length_b   1.000
_cell.length_c   1.000
_cell.angle_alpha   90.00
_cell.angle_beta   90.00
_cell.angle_gamma   90.00
#
_symmetry.space_group_name_H-M   'P 1'
#
loop_
_entity.id
_entity.type
_entity.pdbx_description
1 polymer ?
#
loop_
_entity_poly.entity_id
_entity_poly.type
_entity_poly.pdbx_seq_one_letter_code
_entity_poly.pdbx_strand_id
1 'polypeptide(L)'
;MDLPLILKDMEKMSEKQLMTRAAWLYYIAGLNQEAASQRMGLSRARVNKLLQQARESGLVSILIDDRELGLLPVEEAILREFGLDFCRTTPAYGLSEKESGPGGPLEDFPFRAVGAATARFLREQLTSNPELTIGTGWGRTLASVSGQFPTMNAQGARFVSLMGSLTANSAFNPFEVVQSFAQVTGGQGFFLPVPFIADSPEDRTVLLSQRIVARPLELARYTDLALLSVGELTEASLLRQQGMITAEELRELHRAGAVGDTNGLFFDRAGRPVDHPLNERTIAAGLQDLARSRAVLLSAGRPKIEATEALLRSGAIKGLIIDGDSAEALVARCAPARTEPTLPQAVAEPPPGAEAPPRAEDLS
;
A
#
# COMPACT_ATOMS: atom_id res chain seq x y z
N MET A 1 -4.32 -52.35 11.23
CA MET A 1 -3.75 -51.20 11.95
C MET A 1 -4.85 -50.17 12.04
N ASP A 2 -5.56 -50.14 13.16
CA ASP A 2 -6.71 -49.26 13.35
C ASP A 2 -6.28 -47.80 13.19
N LEU A 3 -6.93 -47.08 12.27
CA LEU A 3 -6.75 -45.62 12.18
C LEU A 3 -7.10 -45.00 13.55
N PRO A 4 -6.22 -44.13 14.09
CA PRO A 4 -6.46 -43.55 15.40
C PRO A 4 -7.84 -42.89 15.46
N LEU A 5 -8.50 -42.95 16.62
CA LEU A 5 -9.81 -42.34 16.96
C LEU A 5 -10.01 -40.94 16.42
N ILE A 6 -8.92 -40.25 16.15
CA ILE A 6 -8.84 -38.88 15.63
C ILE A 6 -9.44 -38.70 14.21
N LEU A 7 -9.43 -39.73 13.34
CA LEU A 7 -9.98 -39.65 11.99
C LEU A 7 -11.49 -39.86 11.94
N LYS A 8 -12.08 -40.55 12.92
CA LYS A 8 -13.54 -40.73 13.04
C LYS A 8 -14.27 -39.42 13.43
N ASP A 9 -13.54 -38.47 14.04
CA ASP A 9 -14.12 -37.19 14.46
C ASP A 9 -14.00 -36.09 13.41
N MET A 10 -13.28 -36.31 12.31
CA MET A 10 -13.05 -35.28 11.28
C MET A 10 -14.32 -34.85 10.53
N GLU A 11 -15.27 -35.78 10.32
CA GLU A 11 -16.58 -35.45 9.70
C GLU A 11 -17.47 -34.55 10.57
N LYS A 12 -17.17 -34.47 11.86
CA LYS A 12 -17.88 -33.63 12.83
C LYS A 12 -17.18 -32.30 13.12
N MET A 13 -16.00 -32.08 12.56
CA MET A 13 -15.22 -30.86 12.80
C MET A 13 -15.79 -29.66 12.04
N SER A 14 -15.88 -28.52 12.72
CA SER A 14 -16.17 -27.26 12.09
C SER A 14 -15.05 -26.84 11.10
N GLU A 15 -15.38 -26.01 10.13
CA GLU A 15 -14.41 -25.48 9.17
C GLU A 15 -13.21 -24.83 9.87
N LYS A 16 -13.45 -24.07 10.95
CA LYS A 16 -12.41 -23.45 11.77
C LYS A 16 -11.48 -24.47 12.42
N GLN A 17 -12.00 -25.59 12.89
CA GLN A 17 -11.19 -26.67 13.46
C GLN A 17 -10.33 -27.36 12.40
N LEU A 18 -10.89 -27.56 11.20
CA LEU A 18 -10.15 -28.12 10.06
C LEU A 18 -9.03 -27.16 9.60
N MET A 19 -9.29 -25.86 9.50
CA MET A 19 -8.27 -24.85 9.21
C MET A 19 -7.15 -24.87 10.25
N THR A 20 -7.50 -24.87 11.54
CA THR A 20 -6.52 -24.91 12.63
C THR A 20 -5.63 -26.14 12.52
N ARG A 21 -6.21 -27.30 12.26
CA ARG A 21 -5.47 -28.55 12.17
C ARG A 21 -4.54 -28.61 10.96
N ALA A 22 -5.02 -28.15 9.81
CA ALA A 22 -4.21 -28.02 8.61
C ALA A 22 -3.00 -27.08 8.85
N ALA A 23 -3.26 -25.94 9.51
CA ALA A 23 -2.21 -24.98 9.86
C ALA A 23 -1.16 -25.56 10.80
N TRP A 24 -1.55 -26.28 11.84
CA TRP A 24 -0.60 -26.95 12.74
C TRP A 24 0.27 -27.99 12.04
N LEU A 25 -0.32 -28.82 11.17
CA LEU A 25 0.43 -29.82 10.42
C LEU A 25 1.41 -29.19 9.44
N TYR A 26 1.01 -28.11 8.76
CA TYR A 26 1.83 -27.48 7.76
C TYR A 26 2.90 -26.57 8.37
N TYR A 27 2.52 -25.61 9.23
CA TYR A 27 3.43 -24.57 9.73
C TYR A 27 4.24 -25.00 10.95
N ILE A 28 3.68 -25.84 11.83
CA ILE A 28 4.37 -26.23 13.08
C ILE A 28 5.04 -27.59 12.95
N ALA A 29 4.35 -28.59 12.40
CA ALA A 29 4.92 -29.89 12.17
C ALA A 29 5.82 -29.99 10.94
N GLY A 30 5.85 -28.95 10.07
CA GLY A 30 6.69 -28.90 8.88
C GLY A 30 6.29 -29.87 7.77
N LEU A 31 5.06 -30.40 7.79
CA LEU A 31 4.60 -31.31 6.74
C LEU A 31 4.30 -30.53 5.45
N ASN A 32 4.64 -31.09 4.31
CA ASN A 32 4.16 -30.54 3.04
C ASN A 32 2.64 -30.82 2.86
N GLN A 33 2.03 -30.16 1.87
CA GLN A 33 0.57 -30.28 1.63
C GLN A 33 0.11 -31.72 1.38
N GLU A 34 0.94 -32.53 0.72
CA GLU A 34 0.64 -33.93 0.45
C GLU A 34 0.60 -34.75 1.74
N ALA A 35 1.65 -34.65 2.56
CA ALA A 35 1.73 -35.37 3.85
C ALA A 35 0.65 -34.88 4.83
N ALA A 36 0.32 -33.58 4.84
CA ALA A 36 -0.79 -33.04 5.63
C ALA A 36 -2.15 -33.57 5.16
N SER A 37 -2.35 -33.72 3.83
CA SER A 37 -3.60 -34.27 3.28
C SER A 37 -3.79 -35.73 3.65
N GLN A 38 -2.75 -36.55 3.55
CA GLN A 38 -2.77 -37.94 3.98
C GLN A 38 -3.07 -38.08 5.48
N ARG A 39 -2.45 -37.22 6.32
CA ARG A 39 -2.66 -37.24 7.78
C ARG A 39 -4.07 -36.79 8.17
N MET A 40 -4.71 -35.91 7.37
CA MET A 40 -6.08 -35.44 7.61
C MET A 40 -7.13 -36.29 6.90
N GLY A 41 -6.78 -37.23 6.04
CA GLY A 41 -7.75 -37.97 5.22
C GLY A 41 -8.53 -37.08 4.23
N LEU A 42 -7.94 -35.95 3.81
CA LEU A 42 -8.54 -34.99 2.90
C LEU A 42 -7.75 -34.95 1.59
N SER A 43 -8.35 -34.40 0.52
CA SER A 43 -7.60 -34.15 -0.72
C SER A 43 -6.58 -33.01 -0.53
N ARG A 44 -5.47 -33.06 -1.28
CA ARG A 44 -4.47 -31.99 -1.30
C ARG A 44 -5.09 -30.61 -1.64
N ALA A 45 -6.03 -30.59 -2.59
CA ALA A 45 -6.75 -29.36 -2.97
C ALA A 45 -7.56 -28.80 -1.77
N ARG A 46 -8.19 -29.69 -0.98
CA ARG A 46 -8.95 -29.29 0.21
C ARG A 46 -8.02 -28.73 1.29
N VAL A 47 -6.88 -29.38 1.57
CA VAL A 47 -5.90 -28.87 2.54
C VAL A 47 -5.33 -27.53 2.10
N ASN A 48 -5.02 -27.36 0.81
CA ASN A 48 -4.55 -26.07 0.29
C ASN A 48 -5.59 -24.96 0.50
N LYS A 49 -6.87 -25.25 0.23
CA LYS A 49 -7.98 -24.31 0.49
C LYS A 49 -8.09 -23.96 1.98
N LEU A 50 -7.98 -24.93 2.88
CA LEU A 50 -8.01 -24.72 4.32
C LEU A 50 -6.84 -23.84 4.80
N LEU A 51 -5.64 -24.05 4.28
CA LEU A 51 -4.47 -23.23 4.58
C LEU A 51 -4.61 -21.80 4.07
N GLN A 52 -5.18 -21.64 2.88
CA GLN A 52 -5.51 -20.32 2.33
C GLN A 52 -6.53 -19.59 3.22
N GLN A 53 -7.64 -20.23 3.54
CA GLN A 53 -8.68 -19.67 4.42
C GLN A 53 -8.15 -19.37 5.85
N ALA A 54 -7.23 -20.18 6.38
CA ALA A 54 -6.59 -19.93 7.67
C ALA A 54 -5.76 -18.63 7.66
N ARG A 55 -5.12 -18.31 6.54
CA ARG A 55 -4.41 -17.04 6.35
C ARG A 55 -5.37 -15.87 6.16
N GLU A 56 -6.36 -16.03 5.29
CA GLU A 56 -7.36 -15.00 5.00
C GLU A 56 -8.20 -14.61 6.23
N SER A 57 -8.48 -15.58 7.10
CA SER A 57 -9.23 -15.34 8.36
C SER A 57 -8.37 -14.84 9.52
N GLY A 58 -7.06 -14.65 9.33
CA GLY A 58 -6.14 -14.25 10.40
C GLY A 58 -5.83 -15.35 11.44
N LEU A 59 -6.28 -16.58 11.21
CA LEU A 59 -5.94 -17.73 12.07
C LEU A 59 -4.44 -18.04 12.04
N VAL A 60 -3.81 -17.75 10.89
CA VAL A 60 -2.36 -17.85 10.68
C VAL A 60 -1.85 -16.48 10.27
N SER A 61 -0.93 -15.93 11.07
CA SER A 61 -0.17 -14.73 10.73
C SER A 61 1.27 -15.11 10.47
N ILE A 62 1.82 -14.72 9.33
CA ILE A 62 3.21 -14.95 8.98
C ILE A 62 3.96 -13.63 9.16
N LEU A 63 4.97 -13.65 10.05
CA LEU A 63 5.86 -12.52 10.27
C LEU A 63 7.24 -12.89 9.72
N ILE A 64 7.71 -12.12 8.77
CA ILE A 64 9.05 -12.26 8.19
C ILE A 64 9.90 -11.14 8.79
N ASP A 65 11.06 -11.49 9.35
CA ASP A 65 12.05 -10.50 9.76
C ASP A 65 12.88 -10.11 8.52
N ASP A 66 12.56 -8.98 7.95
CA ASP A 66 13.16 -8.45 6.72
C ASP A 66 14.22 -7.38 6.95
N ARG A 67 14.62 -7.15 8.21
CA ARG A 67 15.58 -6.09 8.58
C ARG A 67 16.91 -6.17 7.84
N GLU A 68 17.33 -7.36 7.46
CA GLU A 68 18.57 -7.60 6.71
C GLU A 68 18.37 -7.63 5.19
N LEU A 69 17.12 -7.62 4.73
CA LEU A 69 16.76 -7.69 3.31
C LEU A 69 16.30 -6.35 2.73
N GLY A 70 16.26 -5.30 3.57
CA GLY A 70 15.89 -3.95 3.14
C GLY A 70 16.88 -3.39 2.11
N LEU A 71 16.37 -2.55 1.22
CA LEU A 71 17.16 -1.84 0.22
C LEU A 71 17.72 -0.55 0.84
N LEU A 72 18.59 -0.66 1.85
CA LEU A 72 19.11 0.50 2.59
C LEU A 72 19.56 1.66 1.70
N PRO A 73 20.33 1.46 0.61
CA PRO A 73 20.71 2.56 -0.27
C PRO A 73 19.51 3.23 -0.96
N VAL A 74 18.48 2.46 -1.30
CA VAL A 74 17.24 2.95 -1.91
C VAL A 74 16.44 3.74 -0.88
N GLU A 75 16.30 3.21 0.34
CA GLU A 75 15.61 3.89 1.44
C GLU A 75 16.29 5.22 1.78
N GLU A 76 17.61 5.25 1.89
CA GLU A 76 18.39 6.47 2.14
C GLU A 76 18.24 7.52 1.01
N ALA A 77 18.17 7.07 -0.25
CA ALA A 77 17.93 7.95 -1.38
C ALA A 77 16.55 8.59 -1.31
N ILE A 78 15.51 7.80 -1.01
CA ILE A 78 14.12 8.26 -0.84
C ILE A 78 14.01 9.22 0.36
N LEU A 79 14.58 8.87 1.50
CA LEU A 79 14.60 9.72 2.69
C LEU A 79 15.19 11.10 2.40
N ARG A 80 16.31 11.13 1.70
CA ARG A 80 17.01 12.39 1.35
C ARG A 80 16.25 13.21 0.33
N GLU A 81 15.70 12.57 -0.70
CA GLU A 81 14.97 13.26 -1.78
C GLU A 81 13.71 13.93 -1.29
N PHE A 82 12.94 13.26 -0.41
CA PHE A 82 11.62 13.70 0.02
C PHE A 82 11.56 14.23 1.46
N GLY A 83 12.66 14.18 2.20
CA GLY A 83 12.70 14.68 3.58
C GLY A 83 11.80 13.90 4.56
N LEU A 84 11.71 12.57 4.40
CA LEU A 84 10.87 11.72 5.23
C LEU A 84 11.55 11.37 6.55
N ASP A 85 10.75 11.12 7.60
CA ASP A 85 11.23 10.64 8.89
C ASP A 85 11.69 9.18 8.82
N PHE A 86 11.03 8.37 7.98
CA PHE A 86 11.41 6.99 7.71
C PHE A 86 10.93 6.51 6.33
N CYS A 87 11.64 5.52 5.79
CA CYS A 87 11.24 4.73 4.64
C CYS A 87 11.47 3.26 4.96
N ARG A 88 10.53 2.39 4.60
CA ARG A 88 10.68 0.94 4.67
C ARG A 88 10.35 0.35 3.31
N THR A 89 11.25 -0.44 2.79
CA THR A 89 11.05 -1.20 1.56
C THR A 89 10.86 -2.67 1.87
N THR A 90 10.12 -3.37 1.03
CA THR A 90 10.17 -4.84 1.00
C THR A 90 11.28 -5.29 0.04
N PRO A 91 11.69 -6.57 0.05
CA PRO A 91 12.66 -7.06 -0.93
C PRO A 91 12.19 -6.81 -2.37
N ALA A 92 13.12 -6.42 -3.25
CA ALA A 92 12.88 -6.34 -4.69
C ALA A 92 13.09 -7.72 -5.33
N TYR A 93 12.22 -8.08 -6.26
CA TYR A 93 12.29 -9.37 -6.96
C TYR A 93 12.45 -9.22 -8.47
N GLY A 94 12.53 -7.98 -8.98
CA GLY A 94 12.64 -7.70 -10.40
C GLY A 94 11.40 -8.10 -11.19
N LEU A 95 10.20 -7.99 -10.57
CA LEU A 95 8.95 -8.39 -11.20
C LEU A 95 8.65 -7.55 -12.42
N SER A 96 8.37 -8.21 -13.53
CA SER A 96 7.88 -7.56 -14.75
C SER A 96 6.42 -7.14 -14.60
N GLU A 97 5.97 -6.20 -15.43
CA GLU A 97 4.55 -5.80 -15.50
C GLU A 97 3.61 -6.96 -15.86
N LYS A 98 4.10 -7.97 -16.60
CA LYS A 98 3.32 -9.18 -16.91
C LYS A 98 3.11 -10.06 -15.69
N GLU A 99 4.00 -10.03 -14.72
CA GLU A 99 3.91 -10.83 -13.50
C GLU A 99 3.11 -10.13 -12.41
N SER A 100 3.36 -8.85 -12.17
CA SER A 100 2.73 -8.08 -11.08
C SER A 100 1.64 -7.12 -11.55
N GLY A 101 1.40 -6.97 -12.85
CA GLY A 101 0.32 -6.17 -13.40
C GLY A 101 -1.04 -6.88 -13.40
N PRO A 102 -2.11 -6.21 -13.85
CA PRO A 102 -3.46 -6.76 -13.88
C PRO A 102 -3.53 -8.10 -14.64
N GLY A 103 -4.09 -9.12 -13.98
CA GLY A 103 -4.19 -10.49 -14.52
C GLY A 103 -2.90 -11.30 -14.48
N GLY A 104 -1.81 -10.77 -13.94
CA GLY A 104 -0.55 -11.49 -13.76
C GLY A 104 -0.58 -12.47 -12.59
N PRO A 105 0.28 -13.50 -12.58
CA PRO A 105 0.30 -14.53 -11.53
C PRO A 105 0.68 -13.98 -10.14
N LEU A 106 1.31 -12.82 -10.07
CA LEU A 106 1.76 -12.14 -8.86
C LEU A 106 1.13 -10.74 -8.70
N GLU A 107 -0.04 -10.51 -9.33
CA GLU A 107 -0.75 -9.21 -9.27
C GLU A 107 -0.93 -8.70 -7.84
N ASP A 108 -1.31 -9.57 -6.91
CA ASP A 108 -1.54 -9.20 -5.52
C ASP A 108 -0.27 -9.16 -4.66
N PHE A 109 0.87 -9.60 -5.19
CA PHE A 109 2.09 -9.74 -4.40
C PHE A 109 2.60 -8.41 -3.83
N PRO A 110 2.71 -7.30 -4.61
CA PRO A 110 3.14 -6.00 -4.07
C PRO A 110 2.24 -5.51 -2.93
N PHE A 111 0.91 -5.66 -3.06
CA PHE A 111 -0.04 -5.27 -2.02
C PHE A 111 0.14 -6.10 -0.74
N ARG A 112 0.36 -7.41 -0.88
CA ARG A 112 0.61 -8.30 0.26
C ARG A 112 1.95 -8.05 0.92
N ALA A 113 2.99 -7.74 0.15
CA ALA A 113 4.31 -7.42 0.67
C ALA A 113 4.27 -6.13 1.50
N VAL A 114 3.72 -5.04 0.95
CA VAL A 114 3.51 -3.77 1.68
C VAL A 114 2.56 -3.98 2.86
N GLY A 115 1.53 -4.80 2.71
CA GLY A 115 0.61 -5.17 3.78
C GLY A 115 1.33 -5.81 4.98
N ALA A 116 2.21 -6.77 4.73
CA ALA A 116 3.00 -7.45 5.77
C ALA A 116 3.96 -6.49 6.49
N ALA A 117 4.71 -5.68 5.71
CA ALA A 117 5.62 -4.69 6.27
C ALA A 117 4.89 -3.64 7.12
N THR A 118 3.70 -3.19 6.66
CA THR A 118 2.86 -2.23 7.40
C THR A 118 2.24 -2.86 8.64
N ALA A 119 1.78 -4.10 8.58
CA ALA A 119 1.24 -4.82 9.75
C ALA A 119 2.28 -4.92 10.86
N ARG A 120 3.54 -5.21 10.51
CA ARG A 120 4.66 -5.20 11.44
C ARG A 120 4.91 -3.80 12.03
N PHE A 121 5.00 -2.77 11.18
CA PHE A 121 5.16 -1.38 11.61
C PHE A 121 4.06 -0.98 12.60
N LEU A 122 2.81 -1.23 12.27
CA LEU A 122 1.66 -0.87 13.12
C LEU A 122 1.68 -1.63 14.45
N ARG A 123 2.07 -2.90 14.45
CA ARG A 123 2.27 -3.67 15.68
C ARG A 123 3.33 -3.05 16.59
N GLU A 124 4.45 -2.61 16.03
CA GLU A 124 5.50 -1.91 16.79
C GLU A 124 4.96 -0.61 17.41
N GLN A 125 4.19 0.18 16.65
CA GLN A 125 3.58 1.42 17.16
C GLN A 125 2.59 1.14 18.29
N LEU A 126 1.68 0.17 18.13
CA LEU A 126 0.69 -0.19 19.14
C LEU A 126 1.29 -0.88 20.38
N THR A 127 2.43 -1.55 20.24
CA THR A 127 3.18 -2.10 21.37
C THR A 127 3.79 -0.96 22.21
N SER A 128 4.27 0.09 21.55
CA SER A 128 4.87 1.25 22.21
C SER A 128 3.80 2.19 22.80
N ASN A 129 2.66 2.34 22.12
CA ASN A 129 1.52 3.13 22.59
C ASN A 129 0.20 2.46 22.22
N PRO A 130 -0.45 1.73 23.15
CA PRO A 130 -1.70 1.01 22.88
C PRO A 130 -2.94 1.90 22.80
N GLU A 131 -2.82 3.22 23.00
CA GLU A 131 -3.93 4.19 23.00
C GLU A 131 -3.97 5.06 21.75
N LEU A 132 -3.16 4.73 20.72
CA LEU A 132 -3.08 5.50 19.48
C LEU A 132 -4.44 5.63 18.78
N THR A 133 -4.69 6.82 18.26
CA THR A 133 -5.76 7.08 17.30
C THR A 133 -5.17 6.97 15.88
N ILE A 134 -5.62 5.97 15.14
CA ILE A 134 -5.07 5.60 13.83
C ILE A 134 -6.12 5.86 12.75
N GLY A 135 -5.84 6.80 11.87
CA GLY A 135 -6.63 7.05 10.68
C GLY A 135 -6.30 6.04 9.58
N THR A 136 -7.30 5.51 8.93
CA THR A 136 -7.11 4.59 7.80
C THR A 136 -7.85 5.07 6.57
N GLY A 137 -7.17 5.10 5.44
CA GLY A 137 -7.79 5.22 4.13
C GLY A 137 -8.50 3.91 3.72
N TRP A 138 -8.49 3.60 2.45
CA TRP A 138 -9.17 2.46 1.84
C TRP A 138 -8.31 1.78 0.77
N GLY A 139 -8.83 0.70 0.18
CA GLY A 139 -8.25 0.06 -0.98
C GLY A 139 -7.46 -1.21 -0.70
N ARG A 140 -6.93 -1.82 -1.78
CA ARG A 140 -6.26 -3.13 -1.75
C ARG A 140 -5.10 -3.22 -0.75
N THR A 141 -4.29 -2.18 -0.69
CA THR A 141 -3.12 -2.15 0.21
C THR A 141 -3.55 -2.19 1.67
N LEU A 142 -4.50 -1.33 2.09
CA LEU A 142 -4.98 -1.28 3.47
C LEU A 142 -5.77 -2.54 3.87
N ALA A 143 -6.58 -3.09 2.96
CA ALA A 143 -7.22 -4.38 3.18
C ALA A 143 -6.19 -5.49 3.39
N SER A 144 -5.07 -5.46 2.66
CA SER A 144 -3.97 -6.42 2.85
C SER A 144 -3.28 -6.26 4.21
N VAL A 145 -3.14 -5.03 4.72
CA VAL A 145 -2.61 -4.79 6.09
C VAL A 145 -3.50 -5.46 7.13
N SER A 146 -4.81 -5.17 7.08
CA SER A 146 -5.75 -5.70 8.07
C SER A 146 -5.83 -7.22 8.04
N GLY A 147 -5.77 -7.82 6.85
CA GLY A 147 -5.78 -9.27 6.67
C GLY A 147 -4.51 -10.00 7.14
N GLN A 148 -3.40 -9.28 7.31
CA GLN A 148 -2.11 -9.81 7.78
C GLN A 148 -1.77 -9.37 9.20
N PHE A 149 -2.60 -8.51 9.81
CA PHE A 149 -2.33 -8.00 11.14
C PHE A 149 -2.57 -9.10 12.20
N PRO A 150 -1.59 -9.41 13.04
CA PRO A 150 -1.74 -10.43 14.06
C PRO A 150 -2.69 -9.96 15.16
N THR A 151 -3.44 -10.90 15.73
CA THR A 151 -4.24 -10.62 16.92
C THR A 151 -3.34 -10.14 18.05
N MET A 152 -3.67 -8.98 18.62
CA MET A 152 -2.97 -8.42 19.78
C MET A 152 -3.98 -7.70 20.70
N ASN A 153 -3.58 -7.45 21.95
CA ASN A 153 -4.39 -6.67 22.87
C ASN A 153 -3.97 -5.20 22.84
N ALA A 154 -4.80 -4.36 22.24
CA ALA A 154 -4.67 -2.90 22.22
C ALA A 154 -6.05 -2.26 22.33
N GLN A 155 -6.78 -2.56 23.42
CA GLN A 155 -8.17 -2.11 23.66
C GLN A 155 -8.32 -0.60 23.72
N GLY A 156 -7.25 0.14 24.04
CA GLY A 156 -7.23 1.60 24.03
C GLY A 156 -7.10 2.20 22.62
N ALA A 157 -6.70 1.42 21.61
CA ALA A 157 -6.53 1.91 20.23
C ALA A 157 -7.86 2.31 19.60
N ARG A 158 -7.83 3.37 18.82
CA ARG A 158 -8.95 3.88 18.06
C ARG A 158 -8.61 3.89 16.58
N PHE A 159 -9.43 3.22 15.78
CA PHE A 159 -9.28 3.19 14.32
C PHE A 159 -10.37 4.04 13.69
N VAL A 160 -9.99 4.98 12.84
CA VAL A 160 -10.89 5.99 12.29
C VAL A 160 -10.82 5.96 10.78
N SER A 161 -11.97 5.85 10.11
CA SER A 161 -12.04 6.05 8.67
C SER A 161 -11.72 7.50 8.31
N LEU A 162 -10.77 7.72 7.40
CA LEU A 162 -10.40 9.04 6.91
C LEU A 162 -11.34 9.58 5.83
N MET A 163 -12.32 8.79 5.41
CA MET A 163 -13.25 9.13 4.33
C MET A 163 -14.61 8.46 4.53
N GLY A 164 -15.61 8.94 3.80
CA GLY A 164 -16.92 8.33 3.73
C GLY A 164 -16.89 6.92 3.14
N SER A 165 -17.99 6.19 3.29
CA SER A 165 -18.11 4.79 2.90
C SER A 165 -18.54 4.61 1.45
N LEU A 166 -18.18 3.47 0.86
CA LEU A 166 -18.71 3.01 -0.41
C LEU A 166 -20.07 2.36 -0.20
N THR A 167 -20.94 2.42 -1.20
CA THR A 167 -22.25 1.78 -1.17
C THR A 167 -22.18 0.28 -1.44
N ALA A 168 -21.14 -0.16 -2.17
CA ALA A 168 -20.95 -1.59 -2.44
C ALA A 168 -20.27 -2.30 -1.28
N ASN A 169 -20.72 -3.50 -0.95
CA ASN A 169 -20.05 -4.39 -0.02
C ASN A 169 -18.75 -4.90 -0.68
N SER A 170 -17.62 -4.39 -0.23
CA SER A 170 -16.29 -4.71 -0.75
C SER A 170 -15.30 -4.77 0.40
N ALA A 171 -14.43 -5.78 0.39
CA ALA A 171 -13.33 -5.90 1.36
C ALA A 171 -12.41 -4.67 1.40
N PHE A 172 -12.51 -3.80 0.40
CA PHE A 172 -11.74 -2.54 0.29
C PHE A 172 -12.48 -1.34 0.89
N ASN A 173 -13.74 -1.53 1.33
CA ASN A 173 -14.52 -0.46 1.93
C ASN A 173 -13.83 0.06 3.21
N PRO A 174 -13.74 1.37 3.43
CA PRO A 174 -13.19 1.94 4.65
C PRO A 174 -13.78 1.37 5.93
N PHE A 175 -15.08 1.05 5.92
CA PHE A 175 -15.76 0.38 7.03
C PHE A 175 -15.13 -0.98 7.35
N GLU A 176 -14.91 -1.84 6.35
CA GLU A 176 -14.35 -3.18 6.55
C GLU A 176 -12.91 -3.13 7.06
N VAL A 177 -12.11 -2.18 6.57
CA VAL A 177 -10.73 -1.98 7.02
C VAL A 177 -10.69 -1.60 8.50
N VAL A 178 -11.47 -0.60 8.91
CA VAL A 178 -11.53 -0.15 10.31
C VAL A 178 -12.07 -1.25 11.22
N GLN A 179 -13.15 -1.93 10.81
CA GLN A 179 -13.75 -3.03 11.57
C GLN A 179 -12.77 -4.18 11.79
N SER A 180 -12.01 -4.53 10.75
CA SER A 180 -11.01 -5.59 10.82
C SER A 180 -9.91 -5.27 11.84
N PHE A 181 -9.36 -4.05 11.83
CA PHE A 181 -8.37 -3.63 12.82
C PHE A 181 -8.95 -3.63 14.24
N ALA A 182 -10.15 -3.09 14.43
CA ALA A 182 -10.80 -3.09 15.74
C ALA A 182 -11.00 -4.51 16.29
N GLN A 183 -11.40 -5.47 15.46
CA GLN A 183 -11.58 -6.86 15.85
C GLN A 183 -10.28 -7.54 16.30
N VAL A 184 -9.20 -7.38 15.53
CA VAL A 184 -7.94 -8.08 15.83
C VAL A 184 -7.15 -7.47 16.98
N THR A 185 -7.44 -6.21 17.33
CA THR A 185 -6.79 -5.49 18.45
C THR A 185 -7.65 -5.40 19.71
N GLY A 186 -8.95 -5.66 19.61
CA GLY A 186 -9.92 -5.35 20.66
C GLY A 186 -10.17 -3.87 20.85
N GLY A 187 -9.68 -3.00 19.94
CA GLY A 187 -9.84 -1.56 19.96
C GLY A 187 -11.20 -1.09 19.46
N GLN A 188 -11.36 0.21 19.27
CA GLN A 188 -12.61 0.83 18.84
C GLN A 188 -12.53 1.30 17.38
N GLY A 189 -13.60 1.05 16.61
CA GLY A 189 -13.76 1.55 15.24
C GLY A 189 -14.70 2.74 15.16
N PHE A 190 -14.29 3.77 14.40
CA PHE A 190 -15.07 4.97 14.12
C PHE A 190 -15.21 5.15 12.61
N PHE A 191 -16.42 5.38 12.15
CA PHE A 191 -16.75 5.47 10.73
C PHE A 191 -17.36 6.83 10.42
N LEU A 192 -17.16 7.29 9.19
CA LEU A 192 -17.91 8.40 8.63
C LEU A 192 -19.18 7.82 7.96
N PRO A 193 -20.37 7.92 8.59
CA PRO A 193 -21.60 7.31 8.09
C PRO A 193 -22.23 8.14 6.97
N VAL A 194 -21.46 8.46 5.96
CA VAL A 194 -21.82 9.27 4.79
C VAL A 194 -21.25 8.64 3.52
N PRO A 195 -21.84 8.92 2.35
CA PRO A 195 -21.25 8.47 1.10
C PRO A 195 -19.85 9.09 0.93
N PHE A 196 -19.01 8.40 0.20
CA PHE A 196 -17.67 8.85 -0.16
C PHE A 196 -17.68 10.14 -1.00
N ILE A 197 -18.59 10.22 -1.98
CA ILE A 197 -18.82 11.39 -2.84
C ILE A 197 -20.27 11.80 -2.69
N ALA A 198 -20.53 13.06 -2.36
CA ALA A 198 -21.87 13.63 -2.35
C ALA A 198 -22.33 13.96 -3.79
N ASP A 199 -23.65 14.07 -4.00
CA ASP A 199 -24.20 14.37 -5.31
C ASP A 199 -23.90 15.83 -5.74
N SER A 200 -23.82 16.74 -4.76
CA SER A 200 -23.47 18.15 -4.96
C SER A 200 -22.60 18.70 -3.83
N PRO A 201 -21.93 19.86 -4.00
CA PRO A 201 -21.24 20.58 -2.90
C PRO A 201 -22.20 20.99 -1.78
N GLU A 202 -23.45 21.32 -2.12
CA GLU A 202 -24.51 21.66 -1.17
C GLU A 202 -24.87 20.43 -0.30
N ASP A 203 -25.07 19.26 -0.92
CA ASP A 203 -25.34 18.02 -0.20
C ASP A 203 -24.18 17.63 0.71
N ARG A 204 -22.92 17.80 0.24
CA ARG A 204 -21.74 17.62 1.08
C ARG A 204 -21.80 18.50 2.31
N THR A 205 -22.15 19.77 2.17
CA THR A 205 -22.26 20.71 3.28
C THR A 205 -23.32 20.28 4.28
N VAL A 206 -24.49 19.84 3.79
CA VAL A 206 -25.57 19.31 4.63
C VAL A 206 -25.13 18.05 5.39
N LEU A 207 -24.48 17.09 4.70
CA LEU A 207 -23.97 15.87 5.31
C LEU A 207 -22.94 16.17 6.42
N LEU A 208 -21.99 17.07 6.17
CA LEU A 208 -20.97 17.46 7.13
C LEU A 208 -21.53 18.21 8.36
N SER A 209 -22.69 18.83 8.24
CA SER A 209 -23.35 19.52 9.35
C SER A 209 -24.06 18.56 10.34
N GLN A 210 -24.22 17.29 9.97
CA GLN A 210 -24.90 16.31 10.81
C GLN A 210 -24.06 15.94 12.03
N ARG A 211 -24.65 15.96 13.25
CA ARG A 211 -23.94 15.66 14.51
C ARG A 211 -23.27 14.29 14.51
N ILE A 212 -23.87 13.28 13.86
CA ILE A 212 -23.33 11.93 13.76
C ILE A 212 -22.07 11.88 12.90
N VAL A 213 -21.88 12.83 11.99
CA VAL A 213 -20.74 12.94 11.07
C VAL A 213 -19.63 13.81 11.68
N ALA A 214 -20.00 14.87 12.38
CA ALA A 214 -19.05 15.87 12.90
C ALA A 214 -17.98 15.25 13.82
N ARG A 215 -18.39 14.38 14.76
CA ARG A 215 -17.45 13.76 15.72
C ARG A 215 -16.45 12.78 15.05
N PRO A 216 -16.87 11.81 14.23
CA PRO A 216 -15.91 10.96 13.51
C PRO A 216 -15.00 11.75 12.57
N LEU A 217 -15.51 12.80 11.91
CA LEU A 217 -14.70 13.65 11.05
C LEU A 217 -13.65 14.45 11.85
N GLU A 218 -14.01 14.93 13.02
CA GLU A 218 -13.05 15.57 13.92
C GLU A 218 -11.95 14.59 14.35
N LEU A 219 -12.31 13.36 14.73
CA LEU A 219 -11.32 12.31 15.02
C LEU A 219 -10.43 12.01 13.83
N ALA A 220 -10.99 11.95 12.60
CA ALA A 220 -10.23 11.73 11.37
C ALA A 220 -9.20 12.85 11.10
N ARG A 221 -9.48 14.09 11.51
CA ARG A 221 -8.59 15.24 11.36
C ARG A 221 -7.48 15.32 12.40
N TYR A 222 -7.65 14.63 13.54
CA TYR A 222 -6.72 14.66 14.68
C TYR A 222 -6.25 13.26 15.06
N THR A 223 -5.78 12.50 14.08
CA THR A 223 -5.18 11.19 14.31
C THR A 223 -3.70 11.32 14.69
N ASP A 224 -3.22 10.44 15.56
CA ASP A 224 -1.79 10.36 15.91
C ASP A 224 -0.99 9.80 14.72
N LEU A 225 -1.56 8.81 14.04
CA LEU A 225 -1.01 8.13 12.88
C LEU A 225 -2.07 8.03 11.79
N ALA A 226 -1.75 8.41 10.56
CA ALA A 226 -2.62 8.22 9.39
C ALA A 226 -1.97 7.26 8.40
N LEU A 227 -2.62 6.15 8.12
CA LEU A 227 -2.22 5.19 7.08
C LEU A 227 -2.97 5.52 5.79
N LEU A 228 -2.23 5.93 4.78
CA LEU A 228 -2.75 6.37 3.50
C LEU A 228 -2.34 5.41 2.40
N SER A 229 -3.22 5.20 1.43
CA SER A 229 -2.86 4.61 0.15
C SER A 229 -2.94 5.66 -0.94
N VAL A 230 -2.27 5.38 -2.05
CA VAL A 230 -2.34 6.18 -3.26
C VAL A 230 -3.01 5.37 -4.37
N GLY A 231 -3.87 6.02 -5.15
CA GLY A 231 -4.49 5.48 -6.35
C GLY A 231 -3.88 6.08 -7.61
N GLU A 232 -3.68 5.24 -8.61
CA GLU A 232 -3.38 5.65 -9.97
C GLU A 232 -4.65 6.08 -10.71
N LEU A 233 -4.53 6.95 -11.70
CA LEU A 233 -5.63 7.39 -12.56
C LEU A 233 -5.57 6.68 -13.92
N THR A 234 -6.12 5.47 -13.99
CA THR A 234 -6.22 4.67 -15.21
C THR A 234 -7.60 4.03 -15.33
N GLU A 235 -7.94 3.48 -16.49
CA GLU A 235 -9.17 2.68 -16.65
C GLU A 235 -9.17 1.42 -15.77
N ALA A 236 -8.00 0.91 -15.38
CA ALA A 236 -7.84 -0.21 -14.48
C ALA A 236 -7.82 0.18 -12.99
N SER A 237 -7.92 1.48 -12.66
CA SER A 237 -7.91 1.95 -11.28
C SER A 237 -9.11 1.44 -10.48
N LEU A 238 -8.91 1.30 -9.17
CA LEU A 238 -9.97 0.80 -8.28
C LEU A 238 -11.20 1.72 -8.29
N LEU A 239 -11.02 3.04 -8.41
CA LEU A 239 -12.11 4.02 -8.53
C LEU A 239 -13.00 3.75 -9.75
N ARG A 240 -12.38 3.41 -10.89
CA ARG A 240 -13.10 3.03 -12.11
C ARG A 240 -13.79 1.67 -11.97
N GLN A 241 -13.09 0.68 -11.46
CA GLN A 241 -13.63 -0.68 -11.27
C GLN A 241 -14.83 -0.71 -10.31
N GLN A 242 -14.83 0.14 -9.30
CA GLN A 242 -15.94 0.27 -8.34
C GLN A 242 -17.05 1.22 -8.83
N GLY A 243 -16.94 1.78 -10.04
CA GLY A 243 -17.92 2.70 -10.60
C GLY A 243 -18.02 4.04 -9.86
N MET A 244 -17.00 4.42 -9.11
CA MET A 244 -16.98 5.65 -8.31
C MET A 244 -16.70 6.90 -9.16
N ILE A 245 -15.99 6.74 -10.25
CA ILE A 245 -15.78 7.75 -11.29
C ILE A 245 -16.12 7.18 -12.66
N THR A 246 -16.70 8.00 -13.51
CA THR A 246 -17.01 7.66 -14.89
C THR A 246 -15.77 7.76 -15.77
N ALA A 247 -15.82 7.21 -16.99
CA ALA A 247 -14.76 7.40 -17.98
C ALA A 247 -14.63 8.88 -18.40
N GLU A 248 -15.72 9.66 -18.36
CA GLU A 248 -15.66 11.09 -18.65
C GLU A 248 -14.95 11.86 -17.53
N GLU A 249 -15.33 11.62 -16.27
CA GLU A 249 -14.68 12.24 -15.11
C GLU A 249 -13.18 11.88 -15.05
N LEU A 250 -12.78 10.65 -15.42
CA LEU A 250 -11.36 10.30 -15.53
C LEU A 250 -10.64 11.17 -16.57
N ARG A 251 -11.26 11.39 -17.73
CA ARG A 251 -10.69 12.28 -18.79
C ARG A 251 -10.62 13.73 -18.34
N GLU A 252 -11.62 14.21 -17.60
CA GLU A 252 -11.64 15.55 -17.03
C GLU A 252 -10.54 15.74 -15.98
N LEU A 253 -10.35 14.77 -15.09
CA LEU A 253 -9.26 14.76 -14.12
C LEU A 253 -7.88 14.84 -14.81
N HIS A 254 -7.67 14.08 -15.88
CA HIS A 254 -6.43 14.17 -16.67
C HIS A 254 -6.25 15.56 -17.30
N ARG A 255 -7.32 16.16 -17.85
CA ARG A 255 -7.26 17.55 -18.40
C ARG A 255 -6.96 18.57 -17.29
N ALA A 256 -7.45 18.35 -16.07
CA ALA A 256 -7.14 19.17 -14.90
C ALA A 256 -5.72 18.94 -14.36
N GLY A 257 -4.95 18.00 -14.93
CA GLY A 257 -3.58 17.71 -14.55
C GLY A 257 -3.44 16.76 -13.36
N ALA A 258 -4.51 16.05 -12.97
CA ALA A 258 -4.46 15.05 -11.92
C ALA A 258 -3.59 13.85 -12.33
N VAL A 259 -2.77 13.36 -11.40
CA VAL A 259 -1.90 12.19 -11.59
C VAL A 259 -2.23 11.03 -10.66
N GLY A 260 -3.05 11.26 -9.64
CA GLY A 260 -3.45 10.27 -8.67
C GLY A 260 -4.46 10.79 -7.67
N ASP A 261 -4.87 9.93 -6.77
CA ASP A 261 -5.71 10.27 -5.64
C ASP A 261 -5.17 9.69 -4.32
N THR A 262 -5.56 10.30 -3.22
CA THR A 262 -5.52 9.70 -1.87
C THR A 262 -6.82 10.02 -1.15
N ASN A 263 -7.43 9.01 -0.55
CA ASN A 263 -8.78 9.14 0.03
C ASN A 263 -9.81 9.77 -0.93
N GLY A 264 -9.65 9.57 -2.25
CA GLY A 264 -10.50 10.13 -3.30
C GLY A 264 -10.33 11.64 -3.54
N LEU A 265 -9.32 12.25 -2.98
CA LEU A 265 -8.92 13.61 -3.28
C LEU A 265 -7.82 13.58 -4.35
N PHE A 266 -8.12 14.13 -5.51
CA PHE A 266 -7.27 14.12 -6.69
C PHE A 266 -6.24 15.25 -6.64
N PHE A 267 -5.01 14.96 -7.05
CA PHE A 267 -3.89 15.90 -6.96
C PHE A 267 -3.01 15.89 -8.22
N ASP A 268 -2.33 17.03 -8.44
CA ASP A 268 -1.37 17.24 -9.52
C ASP A 268 0.01 16.65 -9.21
N ARG A 269 0.98 16.76 -10.13
CA ARG A 269 2.36 16.30 -9.97
C ARG A 269 3.14 16.92 -8.81
N ALA A 270 2.66 18.05 -8.29
CA ALA A 270 3.23 18.68 -7.09
C ALA A 270 2.51 18.26 -5.80
N GLY A 271 1.56 17.35 -5.88
CA GLY A 271 0.75 16.89 -4.75
C GLY A 271 -0.29 17.92 -4.30
N ARG A 272 -0.63 18.92 -5.13
CA ARG A 272 -1.65 19.93 -4.83
C ARG A 272 -3.00 19.46 -5.35
N PRO A 273 -4.09 19.66 -4.58
CA PRO A 273 -5.42 19.34 -5.07
C PRO A 273 -5.70 20.02 -6.42
N VAL A 274 -6.25 19.25 -7.38
CA VAL A 274 -6.71 19.82 -8.65
C VAL A 274 -8.07 20.48 -8.48
N ASP A 275 -8.35 21.52 -9.27
CA ASP A 275 -9.65 22.15 -9.37
C ASP A 275 -10.58 21.26 -10.21
N HIS A 276 -11.43 20.48 -9.51
CA HIS A 276 -12.35 19.54 -10.14
C HIS A 276 -13.56 19.28 -9.24
N PRO A 277 -14.80 19.19 -9.80
CA PRO A 277 -16.03 18.98 -9.03
C PRO A 277 -16.02 17.77 -8.09
N LEU A 278 -15.28 16.69 -8.43
CA LEU A 278 -15.13 15.54 -7.55
C LEU A 278 -14.44 15.91 -6.23
N ASN A 279 -13.40 16.76 -6.26
CA ASN A 279 -12.73 17.21 -5.04
C ASN A 279 -13.65 18.04 -4.14
N GLU A 280 -14.54 18.83 -4.74
CA GLU A 280 -15.53 19.62 -4.00
C GLU A 280 -16.60 18.75 -3.33
N ARG A 281 -16.93 17.60 -3.90
CA ARG A 281 -17.98 16.68 -3.45
C ARG A 281 -17.46 15.56 -2.56
N THR A 282 -16.16 15.28 -2.55
CA THR A 282 -15.55 14.20 -1.77
C THR A 282 -15.60 14.52 -0.27
N ILE A 283 -15.99 13.52 0.52
CA ILE A 283 -16.06 13.60 1.97
C ILE A 283 -14.91 12.78 2.57
N ALA A 284 -13.80 13.47 2.86
CA ALA A 284 -12.59 12.87 3.39
C ALA A 284 -11.78 13.88 4.21
N ALA A 285 -10.88 13.40 5.07
CA ALA A 285 -9.82 14.21 5.63
C ALA A 285 -8.82 14.58 4.54
N GLY A 286 -8.57 15.87 4.35
CA GLY A 286 -7.66 16.40 3.34
C GLY A 286 -6.19 16.33 3.76
N LEU A 287 -5.28 16.53 2.81
CA LEU A 287 -3.83 16.54 3.07
C LEU A 287 -3.43 17.57 4.14
N GLN A 288 -4.13 18.72 4.21
CA GLN A 288 -3.87 19.75 5.23
C GLN A 288 -4.25 19.28 6.64
N ASP A 289 -5.32 18.49 6.77
CA ASP A 289 -5.69 17.86 8.04
C ASP A 289 -4.64 16.81 8.43
N LEU A 290 -4.19 16.02 7.47
CA LEU A 290 -3.21 14.95 7.64
C LEU A 290 -1.79 15.45 7.93
N ALA A 291 -1.45 16.69 7.54
CA ALA A 291 -0.16 17.30 7.88
C ALA A 291 0.07 17.47 9.39
N ARG A 292 -0.99 17.40 10.19
CA ARG A 292 -0.94 17.41 11.66
C ARG A 292 -0.74 16.03 12.29
N SER A 293 -1.00 14.98 11.51
CA SER A 293 -0.80 13.57 11.87
C SER A 293 0.56 13.10 11.39
N ARG A 294 1.07 12.02 11.95
CA ARG A 294 2.16 11.28 11.34
C ARG A 294 1.62 10.49 10.15
N ALA A 295 1.55 11.13 8.99
CA ALA A 295 1.01 10.52 7.78
C ALA A 295 2.03 9.55 7.15
N VAL A 296 1.65 8.29 7.00
CA VAL A 296 2.44 7.21 6.40
C VAL A 296 1.77 6.76 5.12
N LEU A 297 2.48 6.92 4.02
CA LEU A 297 2.03 6.47 2.71
C LEU A 297 2.38 5.00 2.49
N LEU A 298 1.39 4.23 2.05
CA LEU A 298 1.52 2.84 1.65
C LEU A 298 1.40 2.77 0.13
N SER A 299 2.49 2.48 -0.55
CA SER A 299 2.52 2.39 -2.01
C SER A 299 2.89 0.99 -2.46
N ALA A 300 2.09 0.39 -3.34
CA ALA A 300 2.29 -0.96 -3.83
C ALA A 300 2.00 -1.04 -5.34
N GLY A 301 3.02 -1.47 -6.09
CA GLY A 301 2.95 -1.68 -7.53
C GLY A 301 3.39 -0.47 -8.37
N ARG A 302 4.16 -0.77 -9.42
CA ARG A 302 4.76 0.22 -10.33
C ARG A 302 3.79 1.22 -10.96
N PRO A 303 2.52 0.88 -11.29
CA PRO A 303 1.58 1.86 -11.85
C PRO A 303 1.31 3.07 -10.96
N LYS A 304 1.59 2.97 -9.66
CA LYS A 304 1.36 4.04 -8.69
C LYS A 304 2.54 4.99 -8.49
N ILE A 305 3.68 4.76 -9.14
CA ILE A 305 4.92 5.48 -8.86
C ILE A 305 4.77 6.99 -9.11
N GLU A 306 4.13 7.40 -10.21
CA GLU A 306 3.93 8.82 -10.51
C GLU A 306 3.08 9.51 -9.43
N ALA A 307 1.99 8.88 -9.04
CA ALA A 307 1.13 9.39 -7.97
C ALA A 307 1.84 9.36 -6.61
N THR A 308 2.65 8.33 -6.34
CA THR A 308 3.48 8.23 -5.13
C THR A 308 4.48 9.39 -5.04
N GLU A 309 5.23 9.64 -6.11
CA GLU A 309 6.16 10.77 -6.20
C GLU A 309 5.47 12.09 -5.94
N ALA A 310 4.35 12.33 -6.63
CA ALA A 310 3.58 13.56 -6.48
C ALA A 310 3.11 13.78 -5.03
N LEU A 311 2.61 12.74 -4.38
CA LEU A 311 2.14 12.83 -3.00
C LEU A 311 3.29 13.06 -2.00
N LEU A 312 4.46 12.46 -2.21
CA LEU A 312 5.66 12.72 -1.42
C LEU A 312 6.13 14.16 -1.56
N ARG A 313 6.08 14.74 -2.77
CA ARG A 313 6.43 16.16 -3.04
C ARG A 313 5.49 17.16 -2.38
N SER A 314 4.28 16.75 -1.98
CA SER A 314 3.37 17.62 -1.22
C SER A 314 3.92 18.06 0.15
N GLY A 315 4.90 17.31 0.72
CA GLY A 315 5.45 17.54 2.05
C GLY A 315 4.53 17.13 3.21
N ALA A 316 3.32 16.65 2.91
CA ALA A 316 2.37 16.19 3.93
C ALA A 316 2.71 14.80 4.49
N ILE A 317 3.46 13.99 3.74
CA ILE A 317 3.83 12.63 4.11
C ILE A 317 5.09 12.65 4.98
N LYS A 318 5.07 11.88 6.07
CA LYS A 318 6.19 11.75 7.01
C LYS A 318 6.91 10.41 6.92
N GLY A 319 6.26 9.39 6.41
CA GLY A 319 6.85 8.07 6.23
C GLY A 319 6.33 7.36 5.00
N LEU A 320 7.13 6.46 4.46
CA LEU A 320 6.79 5.64 3.31
C LEU A 320 7.04 4.16 3.61
N ILE A 321 6.06 3.32 3.25
CA ILE A 321 6.23 1.87 3.18
C ILE A 321 5.87 1.46 1.75
N ILE A 322 6.81 0.86 1.03
CA ILE A 322 6.73 0.64 -0.42
C ILE A 322 7.33 -0.72 -0.79
N ASP A 323 6.80 -1.36 -1.83
CA ASP A 323 7.44 -2.57 -2.35
C ASP A 323 8.77 -2.25 -3.05
N GLY A 324 9.72 -3.20 -2.98
CA GLY A 324 11.09 -2.99 -3.43
C GLY A 324 11.22 -2.64 -4.90
N ASP A 325 10.45 -3.31 -5.77
CA ASP A 325 10.48 -3.03 -7.21
C ASP A 325 9.96 -1.62 -7.55
N SER A 326 8.95 -1.15 -6.81
CA SER A 326 8.42 0.21 -6.92
C SER A 326 9.38 1.24 -6.32
N ALA A 327 10.07 0.91 -5.24
CA ALA A 327 11.07 1.79 -4.61
C ALA A 327 12.25 2.06 -5.53
N GLU A 328 12.81 1.02 -6.16
CA GLU A 328 13.88 1.17 -7.16
C GLU A 328 13.44 2.05 -8.33
N ALA A 329 12.22 1.83 -8.85
CA ALA A 329 11.68 2.62 -9.94
C ALA A 329 11.41 4.09 -9.54
N LEU A 330 11.01 4.35 -8.28
CA LEU A 330 10.85 5.71 -7.74
C LEU A 330 12.19 6.44 -7.70
N VAL A 331 13.25 5.80 -7.18
CA VAL A 331 14.60 6.38 -7.17
C VAL A 331 15.11 6.66 -8.57
N ALA A 332 14.89 5.74 -9.51
CA ALA A 332 15.30 5.92 -10.91
C ALA A 332 14.60 7.13 -11.57
N ARG A 333 13.35 7.43 -11.22
CA ARG A 333 12.64 8.64 -11.70
C ARG A 333 13.21 9.94 -11.13
N CYS A 334 13.63 9.92 -9.87
CA CYS A 334 14.19 11.10 -9.18
C CYS A 334 15.65 11.35 -9.53
N ALA A 335 16.35 10.36 -10.10
CA ALA A 335 17.74 10.53 -10.53
C ALA A 335 17.82 11.61 -11.61
N PRO A 336 18.75 12.60 -11.52
CA PRO A 336 18.97 13.53 -12.60
C PRO A 336 19.28 12.75 -13.88
N ALA A 337 18.69 13.17 -15.01
CA ALA A 337 18.98 12.57 -16.30
C ALA A 337 20.50 12.43 -16.44
N ARG A 338 21.00 11.21 -16.56
CA ARG A 338 22.41 10.98 -16.85
C ARG A 338 22.68 11.72 -18.17
N THR A 339 23.36 12.86 -18.11
CA THR A 339 24.04 13.39 -19.28
C THR A 339 25.01 12.29 -19.69
N GLU A 340 24.73 11.63 -20.80
CA GLU A 340 25.73 10.74 -21.41
C GLU A 340 27.03 11.52 -21.47
N PRO A 341 28.15 10.95 -20.99
CA PRO A 341 29.44 11.62 -21.17
C PRO A 341 29.59 11.80 -22.69
N THR A 342 29.58 13.05 -23.12
CA THR A 342 29.91 13.40 -24.48
C THR A 342 31.29 12.79 -24.70
N LEU A 343 31.37 11.71 -25.48
CA LEU A 343 32.62 11.12 -25.90
C LEU A 343 33.43 12.29 -26.48
N PRO A 344 34.67 12.51 -26.05
CA PRO A 344 35.47 13.54 -26.66
C PRO A 344 35.48 13.25 -28.16
N GLN A 345 35.08 14.25 -28.94
CA GLN A 345 35.12 14.15 -30.39
C GLN A 345 36.54 13.70 -30.75
N ALA A 346 36.64 12.57 -31.46
CA ALA A 346 37.92 12.10 -31.96
C ALA A 346 38.61 13.28 -32.66
N VAL A 347 39.77 13.66 -32.14
CA VAL A 347 40.61 14.68 -32.77
C VAL A 347 40.83 14.17 -34.19
N ALA A 348 40.31 14.90 -35.17
CA ALA A 348 40.51 14.57 -36.57
C ALA A 348 42.01 14.44 -36.82
N GLU A 349 42.46 13.31 -37.34
CA GLU A 349 43.83 13.15 -37.80
C GLU A 349 44.14 14.26 -38.83
N PRO A 350 45.30 14.96 -38.68
CA PRO A 350 45.67 15.95 -39.67
C PRO A 350 45.88 15.28 -41.03
N PRO A 351 45.53 15.97 -42.15
CA PRO A 351 45.66 15.41 -43.49
C PRO A 351 47.10 15.01 -43.73
N PRO A 352 47.35 13.90 -44.46
CA PRO A 352 48.73 13.45 -44.81
C PRO A 352 49.46 14.52 -45.65
N GLY A 353 50.51 15.12 -45.08
CA GLY A 353 51.32 16.13 -45.77
C GLY A 353 51.64 17.39 -44.98
N ALA A 354 51.18 17.52 -43.72
CA ALA A 354 51.58 18.65 -42.88
C ALA A 354 52.96 18.38 -42.23
N GLU A 355 54.01 19.11 -42.66
CA GLU A 355 55.35 19.07 -42.03
C GLU A 355 55.25 19.52 -40.57
N ALA A 356 55.91 18.76 -39.70
CA ALA A 356 55.99 19.05 -38.27
C ALA A 356 56.80 20.35 -38.03
N PRO A 357 56.39 21.24 -37.10
CA PRO A 357 57.19 22.41 -36.78
C PRO A 357 58.54 22.00 -36.14
N PRO A 358 59.61 22.73 -36.37
CA PRO A 358 60.93 22.40 -35.85
C PRO A 358 60.96 22.37 -34.32
N ARG A 359 61.70 21.42 -33.77
CA ARG A 359 61.89 21.28 -32.32
C ARG A 359 62.73 22.44 -31.79
N ALA A 360 62.45 22.90 -30.59
CA ALA A 360 63.11 24.04 -29.92
C ALA A 360 64.58 23.82 -29.54
N GLU A 361 65.22 22.79 -30.01
CA GLU A 361 66.65 22.48 -29.75
C GLU A 361 67.63 22.94 -30.86
N ASP A 362 67.12 23.51 -31.97
CA ASP A 362 67.97 23.93 -33.10
C ASP A 362 68.25 25.46 -33.12
N LEU A 363 68.04 26.11 -32.00
CA LEU A 363 68.43 27.54 -31.85
C LEU A 363 69.37 27.70 -30.63
N SER A 364 70.66 27.37 -30.84
CA SER A 364 71.72 27.87 -30.03
C SER A 364 72.92 28.25 -30.91
#